data_153fb07054808ab0a5ac634c05970b3f
#
_entry.id   153fb07054808ab0a5ac634c05970b3f
#
_cell.length_a   1.000
_cell.length_b   1.000
_cell.length_c   1.000
_cell.angle_alpha   90.00
_cell.angle_beta   90.00
_cell.angle_gamma   90.00
#
_symmetry.space_group_name_H-M   'P 1'
#
loop_
_entity.id
_entity.type
_entity.pdbx_description
1 polymer ?
#
loop_
_entity_poly.entity_id
_entity_poly.type
_entity_poly.pdbx_seq_one_letter_code
_entity_poly.pdbx_strand_id
1 'polypeptide(L)'
;MFFVVKAGIVVRLGIAIRQEIVDCGEIWSVRYEQREAGMMEEKQLILMDFSGVYEEQEFWKDEALSRVDVRGISGCNCYCDGEAYECLMEHIREFPAEGIHFLDSGNYHYMSLLWLKKVQEPFRLVLFDNHTDMQPPAFGGLLSCGGWAAEALRVAGGVGGTETGVAEAMLREVILIGPDAEAFSQVEPEIRERVRFLSREELCEDSDGLRRFLAEIPGDLPLYLSVDKDVLCPGDACTSWSQGDLRLSELEGAVGFLIEQRRVIGMDVCGERDPGENADGSCNDRANAALLKLWKKKATGK
;
A
#
# COMPACT_ATOMS: atom_id res chain seq x y z
N MET A 1 32.73 -24.50 -35.36
CA MET A 1 31.83 -25.58 -34.93
C MET A 1 31.13 -25.12 -33.68
N PHE A 2 30.22 -24.19 -33.90
CA PHE A 2 29.42 -23.56 -32.85
C PHE A 2 28.01 -23.29 -33.40
N PHE A 3 27.22 -24.33 -33.39
CA PHE A 3 25.83 -24.21 -33.79
C PHE A 3 25.02 -25.22 -33.01
N VAL A 4 24.59 -24.96 -31.80
CA VAL A 4 23.48 -25.72 -31.16
C VAL A 4 23.02 -25.11 -29.82
N VAL A 5 23.04 -23.86 -29.59
CA VAL A 5 22.54 -23.31 -28.29
C VAL A 5 21.38 -22.33 -28.44
N LYS A 6 20.81 -22.13 -29.61
CA LYS A 6 19.69 -21.19 -29.77
C LYS A 6 18.29 -21.77 -29.87
N ALA A 7 18.15 -23.09 -29.96
CA ALA A 7 16.82 -23.69 -30.09
C ALA A 7 16.23 -24.27 -28.79
N GLY A 8 16.98 -24.35 -27.70
CA GLY A 8 16.55 -25.04 -26.48
C GLY A 8 15.92 -24.20 -25.38
N ILE A 9 16.01 -22.88 -25.46
CA ILE A 9 15.52 -21.97 -24.36
C ILE A 9 14.09 -21.51 -24.62
N VAL A 10 13.62 -21.52 -25.85
CA VAL A 10 12.28 -21.02 -26.23
C VAL A 10 11.13 -21.98 -25.91
N VAL A 11 11.39 -23.23 -25.58
CA VAL A 11 10.33 -24.26 -25.41
C VAL A 11 9.80 -24.33 -23.96
N ARG A 12 10.31 -23.54 -23.01
CA ARG A 12 9.85 -23.58 -21.60
C ARG A 12 8.93 -22.44 -21.17
N LEU A 13 8.63 -21.52 -22.03
CA LEU A 13 7.74 -20.38 -21.73
C LEU A 13 6.47 -20.40 -22.58
N GLY A 14 5.73 -21.45 -22.63
CA GLY A 14 4.32 -21.62 -23.01
C GLY A 14 3.60 -20.56 -23.86
N ILE A 15 4.29 -19.79 -24.71
CA ILE A 15 3.68 -18.78 -25.58
C ILE A 15 3.97 -19.13 -27.02
N ALA A 16 2.92 -19.49 -27.76
CA ALA A 16 3.00 -19.74 -29.22
C ALA A 16 3.27 -18.42 -29.95
N ILE A 17 4.50 -18.19 -30.36
CA ILE A 17 4.85 -17.09 -31.27
C ILE A 17 4.90 -17.65 -32.68
N ARG A 18 3.98 -17.21 -33.55
CA ARG A 18 4.14 -17.38 -35.00
C ARG A 18 5.32 -16.51 -35.46
N GLN A 19 6.26 -17.16 -36.06
CA GLN A 19 7.52 -16.62 -36.53
C GLN A 19 7.31 -15.96 -37.89
N GLU A 20 7.37 -14.63 -37.95
CA GLU A 20 7.80 -13.94 -39.18
C GLU A 20 9.16 -13.32 -38.87
N ILE A 21 10.18 -13.91 -39.50
CA ILE A 21 11.57 -13.42 -39.43
C ILE A 21 11.69 -12.29 -40.43
N VAL A 22 11.78 -11.06 -39.94
CA VAL A 22 12.30 -9.93 -40.73
C VAL A 22 13.53 -9.40 -39.98
N ASP A 23 14.63 -9.45 -40.71
CA ASP A 23 15.98 -9.10 -40.27
C ASP A 23 16.09 -7.61 -39.96
N CYS A 24 16.11 -7.22 -38.68
CA CYS A 24 16.51 -5.89 -38.19
C CYS A 24 16.84 -5.96 -36.70
N GLY A 25 18.11 -6.14 -36.37
CA GLY A 25 18.62 -6.30 -35.01
C GLY A 25 18.35 -5.13 -34.03
N GLU A 26 17.97 -3.95 -34.51
CA GLU A 26 17.72 -2.78 -33.66
C GLU A 26 16.25 -2.60 -33.25
N ILE A 27 15.31 -3.18 -34.00
CA ILE A 27 13.86 -3.05 -33.70
C ILE A 27 13.41 -4.01 -32.57
N TRP A 28 14.16 -5.09 -32.35
CA TRP A 28 13.82 -6.08 -31.33
C TRP A 28 14.16 -5.63 -29.90
N SER A 29 15.26 -4.89 -29.71
CA SER A 29 15.64 -4.36 -28.41
C SER A 29 14.61 -3.33 -27.91
N VAL A 30 14.22 -2.41 -28.76
CA VAL A 30 13.26 -1.33 -28.40
C VAL A 30 11.84 -1.89 -28.10
N ARG A 31 11.39 -2.91 -28.85
CA ARG A 31 10.08 -3.53 -28.61
C ARG A 31 10.08 -4.46 -27.39
N TYR A 32 11.21 -5.10 -27.10
CA TYR A 32 11.33 -5.94 -25.92
C TYR A 32 11.40 -5.08 -24.64
N GLU A 33 12.21 -4.03 -24.65
CA GLU A 33 12.30 -3.06 -23.58
C GLU A 33 10.98 -2.31 -23.32
N GLN A 34 10.24 -1.95 -24.37
CA GLN A 34 8.90 -1.35 -24.24
C GLN A 34 7.85 -2.31 -23.70
N ARG A 35 7.94 -3.61 -24.01
CA ARG A 35 7.04 -4.63 -23.44
C ARG A 35 7.38 -4.94 -22.00
N GLU A 36 8.66 -5.04 -21.64
CA GLU A 36 9.07 -5.21 -20.24
C GLU A 36 8.77 -3.97 -19.41
N ALA A 37 9.02 -2.76 -19.93
CA ALA A 37 8.64 -1.52 -19.26
C ALA A 37 7.13 -1.42 -19.06
N GLY A 38 6.31 -1.73 -20.08
CA GLY A 38 4.85 -1.78 -19.95
C GLY A 38 4.36 -2.84 -18.96
N MET A 39 4.97 -4.04 -18.95
CA MET A 39 4.66 -5.10 -17.99
C MET A 39 5.13 -4.77 -16.56
N MET A 40 6.22 -4.01 -16.42
CA MET A 40 6.68 -3.51 -15.11
C MET A 40 5.78 -2.36 -14.61
N GLU A 41 5.32 -1.49 -15.51
CA GLU A 41 4.41 -0.40 -15.17
C GLU A 41 3.03 -0.96 -14.74
N GLU A 42 2.51 -1.98 -15.44
CA GLU A 42 1.29 -2.69 -15.07
C GLU A 42 1.37 -3.37 -13.69
N LYS A 43 2.55 -3.88 -13.31
CA LYS A 43 2.79 -4.48 -12.00
C LYS A 43 2.93 -3.48 -10.85
N GLN A 44 3.03 -2.19 -11.13
CA GLN A 44 3.16 -1.13 -10.13
C GLN A 44 1.83 -0.49 -9.73
N LEU A 45 0.75 -0.82 -10.43
CA LEU A 45 -0.61 -0.36 -10.16
C LEU A 45 -1.47 -1.59 -9.87
N ILE A 46 -1.85 -1.80 -8.62
CA ILE A 46 -2.57 -2.99 -8.19
C ILE A 46 -3.85 -2.58 -7.49
N LEU A 47 -4.95 -3.20 -7.89
CA LEU A 47 -6.25 -3.04 -7.30
C LEU A 47 -6.69 -4.39 -6.75
N MET A 48 -6.71 -4.53 -5.43
CA MET A 48 -7.22 -5.70 -4.72
C MET A 48 -8.70 -5.52 -4.45
N ASP A 49 -9.52 -6.34 -5.04
CA ASP A 49 -10.96 -6.24 -4.98
C ASP A 49 -11.56 -7.33 -4.07
N PHE A 50 -11.93 -6.95 -2.86
CA PHE A 50 -12.53 -7.84 -1.86
C PHE A 50 -14.05 -7.80 -1.87
N SER A 51 -14.64 -6.65 -2.21
CA SER A 51 -16.06 -6.39 -2.02
C SER A 51 -16.82 -6.10 -3.33
N GLY A 52 -16.11 -5.76 -4.41
CA GLY A 52 -16.70 -5.29 -5.65
C GLY A 52 -16.91 -3.77 -5.69
N VAL A 53 -16.50 -3.02 -4.65
CA VAL A 53 -16.73 -1.58 -4.53
C VAL A 53 -16.15 -0.77 -5.70
N TYR A 54 -15.06 -1.24 -6.28
CA TYR A 54 -14.40 -0.57 -7.40
C TYR A 54 -15.19 -0.64 -8.72
N GLU A 55 -16.20 -1.50 -8.82
CA GLU A 55 -17.05 -1.56 -10.03
C GLU A 55 -17.85 -0.26 -10.24
N GLU A 56 -18.09 0.49 -9.16
CA GLU A 56 -18.80 1.78 -9.17
C GLU A 56 -17.88 2.98 -9.43
N GLN A 57 -16.56 2.78 -9.53
CA GLN A 57 -15.56 3.85 -9.63
C GLN A 57 -14.94 3.95 -11.02
N GLU A 58 -14.46 5.14 -11.38
CA GLU A 58 -13.92 5.45 -12.71
C GLU A 58 -12.40 5.62 -12.72
N PHE A 59 -11.75 5.93 -11.59
CA PHE A 59 -10.34 6.32 -11.49
C PHE A 59 -9.34 5.34 -12.11
N TRP A 60 -9.70 4.09 -12.20
CA TRP A 60 -8.83 3.00 -12.66
C TRP A 60 -9.11 2.49 -14.07
N LYS A 61 -10.26 2.84 -14.67
CA LYS A 61 -10.76 2.20 -15.92
C LYS A 61 -9.86 2.44 -17.13
N ASP A 62 -9.21 3.60 -17.22
CA ASP A 62 -8.30 3.96 -18.30
C ASP A 62 -6.83 3.68 -17.95
N GLU A 63 -6.55 2.97 -16.87
CA GLU A 63 -5.22 2.72 -16.37
C GLU A 63 -4.73 1.30 -16.69
N ALA A 64 -3.43 1.19 -17.01
CA ALA A 64 -2.75 -0.10 -17.09
C ALA A 64 -2.44 -0.59 -15.67
N LEU A 65 -3.32 -1.40 -15.09
CA LEU A 65 -3.21 -1.93 -13.74
C LEU A 65 -3.52 -3.43 -13.68
N SER A 66 -3.08 -4.07 -12.62
CA SER A 66 -3.44 -5.45 -12.29
C SER A 66 -4.61 -5.47 -11.30
N ARG A 67 -5.75 -5.98 -11.71
CA ARG A 67 -6.88 -6.24 -10.80
C ARG A 67 -6.74 -7.65 -10.23
N VAL A 68 -6.67 -7.75 -8.91
CA VAL A 68 -6.61 -9.00 -8.15
C VAL A 68 -7.97 -9.23 -7.51
N ASP A 69 -8.75 -10.14 -8.06
CA ASP A 69 -10.06 -10.51 -7.52
C ASP A 69 -9.90 -11.50 -6.37
N VAL A 70 -10.21 -11.05 -5.16
CA VAL A 70 -10.11 -11.81 -3.90
C VAL A 70 -11.45 -11.90 -3.16
N ARG A 71 -12.57 -11.58 -3.84
CA ARG A 71 -13.93 -11.56 -3.28
C ARG A 71 -14.41 -12.91 -2.74
N GLY A 72 -13.82 -14.00 -3.18
CA GLY A 72 -14.21 -15.34 -2.75
C GLY A 72 -13.45 -15.88 -1.54
N ILE A 73 -12.47 -15.15 -1.02
CA ILE A 73 -11.64 -15.60 0.10
C ILE A 73 -12.43 -15.42 1.40
N SER A 74 -12.69 -16.52 2.11
CA SER A 74 -13.29 -16.49 3.45
C SER A 74 -12.24 -16.25 4.53
N GLY A 75 -12.67 -15.79 5.73
CA GLY A 75 -11.74 -15.59 6.86
C GLY A 75 -10.85 -14.34 6.76
N CYS A 76 -11.18 -13.40 5.85
CA CYS A 76 -10.36 -12.22 5.58
C CYS A 76 -11.04 -10.87 5.93
N ASN A 77 -12.29 -10.84 6.40
CA ASN A 77 -12.98 -9.59 6.71
C ASN A 77 -12.69 -9.12 8.15
N CYS A 78 -12.14 -7.93 8.34
CA CYS A 78 -11.62 -7.34 9.58
C CYS A 78 -10.49 -8.13 10.23
N TYR A 79 -10.54 -9.44 10.17
CA TYR A 79 -9.55 -10.39 10.69
C TYR A 79 -9.09 -11.31 9.57
N CYS A 80 -7.81 -11.66 9.60
CA CYS A 80 -7.22 -12.55 8.62
C CYS A 80 -6.77 -13.83 9.33
N ASP A 81 -7.43 -14.95 9.08
CA ASP A 81 -6.98 -16.23 9.57
C ASP A 81 -5.81 -16.80 8.77
N GLY A 82 -5.23 -17.92 9.23
CA GLY A 82 -4.04 -18.47 8.61
C GLY A 82 -4.27 -18.96 7.16
N GLU A 83 -5.46 -19.47 6.84
CA GLU A 83 -5.77 -19.94 5.48
C GLU A 83 -5.95 -18.75 4.52
N ALA A 84 -6.67 -17.72 4.97
CA ALA A 84 -6.82 -16.47 4.22
C ALA A 84 -5.47 -15.78 4.01
N TYR A 85 -4.62 -15.73 5.04
CA TYR A 85 -3.28 -15.14 4.97
C TYR A 85 -2.42 -15.79 3.88
N GLU A 86 -2.31 -17.12 3.87
CA GLU A 86 -1.53 -17.85 2.86
C GLU A 86 -2.12 -17.66 1.46
N CYS A 87 -3.45 -17.67 1.34
CA CYS A 87 -4.13 -17.44 0.08
C CYS A 87 -3.85 -16.03 -0.46
N LEU A 88 -3.94 -14.99 0.38
CA LEU A 88 -3.67 -13.61 -0.01
C LEU A 88 -2.19 -13.40 -0.38
N MET A 89 -1.25 -13.98 0.38
CA MET A 89 0.18 -13.95 0.05
C MET A 89 0.47 -14.58 -1.31
N GLU A 90 -0.22 -15.69 -1.65
CA GLU A 90 -0.11 -16.33 -2.95
C GLU A 90 -0.59 -15.42 -4.08
N HIS A 91 -1.72 -14.72 -3.90
CA HIS A 91 -2.26 -13.80 -4.90
C HIS A 91 -1.33 -12.62 -5.20
N ILE A 92 -0.58 -12.15 -4.19
CA ILE A 92 0.36 -11.04 -4.36
C ILE A 92 1.81 -11.47 -4.62
N ARG A 93 2.09 -12.78 -4.71
CA ARG A 93 3.45 -13.32 -4.81
C ARG A 93 4.28 -12.67 -5.91
N GLU A 94 3.73 -12.59 -7.11
CA GLU A 94 4.42 -12.14 -8.31
C GLU A 94 4.51 -10.60 -8.45
N PHE A 95 3.85 -9.86 -7.56
CA PHE A 95 3.89 -8.41 -7.57
C PHE A 95 5.00 -7.89 -6.65
N PRO A 96 5.70 -6.82 -7.02
CA PRO A 96 6.67 -6.17 -6.13
C PRO A 96 5.98 -5.41 -4.99
N ALA A 97 6.72 -5.08 -3.94
CA ALA A 97 6.26 -4.15 -2.90
C ALA A 97 6.23 -2.70 -3.40
N GLU A 98 7.01 -2.43 -4.43
CA GLU A 98 7.04 -1.14 -5.12
C GLU A 98 5.78 -0.97 -5.97
N GLY A 99 5.10 0.14 -5.79
CA GLY A 99 3.88 0.40 -6.52
C GLY A 99 2.86 1.18 -5.70
N ILE A 100 1.66 1.35 -6.28
CA ILE A 100 0.48 1.78 -5.55
C ILE A 100 -0.53 0.62 -5.52
N HIS A 101 -1.04 0.33 -4.33
CA HIS A 101 -1.93 -0.79 -4.05
C HIS A 101 -3.24 -0.25 -3.46
N PHE A 102 -4.35 -0.41 -4.17
CA PHE A 102 -5.67 -0.10 -3.66
C PHE A 102 -6.25 -1.33 -2.96
N LEU A 103 -6.62 -1.22 -1.68
CA LEU A 103 -6.88 -2.34 -0.77
C LEU A 103 -8.35 -2.46 -0.32
N ASP A 104 -9.30 -1.79 -1.04
CA ASP A 104 -10.72 -1.84 -0.72
C ASP A 104 -11.06 -1.10 0.60
N SER A 105 -11.94 -1.62 1.44
CA SER A 105 -12.36 -0.97 2.68
C SER A 105 -11.31 -1.09 3.79
N GLY A 106 -11.43 -0.27 4.83
CA GLY A 106 -10.57 -0.33 6.02
C GLY A 106 -10.58 -1.70 6.72
N ASN A 107 -11.59 -2.55 6.45
CA ASN A 107 -11.63 -3.93 6.93
C ASN A 107 -10.42 -4.76 6.45
N TYR A 108 -9.81 -4.37 5.34
CA TYR A 108 -8.67 -5.05 4.73
C TYR A 108 -7.35 -4.31 4.89
N HIS A 109 -7.29 -3.27 5.74
CA HIS A 109 -6.07 -2.48 5.96
C HIS A 109 -4.87 -3.34 6.41
N TYR A 110 -5.10 -4.48 7.04
CA TYR A 110 -4.03 -5.44 7.38
C TYR A 110 -3.25 -5.95 6.15
N MET A 111 -3.77 -5.80 4.92
CA MET A 111 -3.02 -6.12 3.69
C MET A 111 -1.73 -5.31 3.57
N SER A 112 -1.68 -4.11 4.16
CA SER A 112 -0.45 -3.31 4.25
C SER A 112 0.68 -4.11 4.88
N LEU A 113 0.44 -4.89 5.95
CA LEU A 113 1.45 -5.76 6.53
C LEU A 113 1.99 -6.78 5.51
N LEU A 114 1.11 -7.37 4.68
CA LEU A 114 1.51 -8.37 3.69
C LEU A 114 2.41 -7.74 2.61
N TRP A 115 2.10 -6.52 2.18
CA TRP A 115 2.95 -5.75 1.27
C TRP A 115 4.27 -5.35 1.91
N LEU A 116 4.27 -4.87 3.16
CA LEU A 116 5.49 -4.49 3.89
C LEU A 116 6.47 -5.65 4.07
N LYS A 117 5.98 -6.89 4.23
CA LYS A 117 6.83 -8.10 4.30
C LYS A 117 7.61 -8.37 3.02
N LYS A 118 7.22 -7.80 1.90
CA LYS A 118 7.91 -7.93 0.60
C LYS A 118 9.02 -6.89 0.41
N VAL A 119 9.11 -5.86 1.27
CA VAL A 119 10.18 -4.85 1.21
C VAL A 119 11.50 -5.48 1.65
N GLN A 120 12.54 -5.32 0.84
CA GLN A 120 13.84 -5.99 1.00
C GLN A 120 14.96 -5.08 1.56
N GLU A 121 14.62 -3.87 1.99
CA GLU A 121 15.57 -2.90 2.56
C GLU A 121 14.98 -2.20 3.78
N PRO A 122 15.79 -1.67 4.70
CA PRO A 122 15.29 -0.89 5.83
C PRO A 122 14.50 0.33 5.38
N PHE A 123 13.34 0.57 5.99
CA PHE A 123 12.42 1.64 5.61
C PHE A 123 11.66 2.21 6.82
N ARG A 124 10.96 3.33 6.61
CA ARG A 124 9.95 3.88 7.53
C ARG A 124 8.57 3.79 6.89
N LEU A 125 7.56 3.55 7.72
CA LEU A 125 6.16 3.61 7.33
C LEU A 125 5.60 5.00 7.70
N VAL A 126 4.97 5.68 6.74
CA VAL A 126 4.12 6.85 7.02
C VAL A 126 2.67 6.40 6.87
N LEU A 127 1.94 6.45 7.98
CA LEU A 127 0.55 5.97 8.09
C LEU A 127 -0.37 7.17 8.33
N PHE A 128 -1.24 7.46 7.36
CA PHE A 128 -2.36 8.39 7.47
C PHE A 128 -3.63 7.59 7.79
N ASP A 129 -4.21 7.80 8.95
CA ASP A 129 -5.32 7.00 9.45
C ASP A 129 -6.05 7.76 10.56
N ASN A 130 -7.34 7.58 10.73
CA ASN A 130 -8.07 8.07 11.89
C ASN A 130 -7.95 7.14 13.10
N HIS A 131 -7.44 5.93 12.89
CA HIS A 131 -7.21 4.90 13.91
C HIS A 131 -5.72 4.68 14.12
N THR A 132 -5.34 4.07 15.24
CA THR A 132 -3.92 3.78 15.48
C THR A 132 -3.44 2.54 14.73
N ASP A 133 -4.34 1.62 14.44
CA ASP A 133 -4.07 0.28 13.92
C ASP A 133 -3.00 -0.50 14.70
N MET A 134 -2.91 -0.15 16.00
CA MET A 134 -1.95 -0.71 16.95
C MET A 134 -2.62 -1.36 18.15
N GLN A 135 -3.86 -1.83 17.97
CA GLN A 135 -4.57 -2.55 19.02
C GLN A 135 -3.87 -3.88 19.35
N PRO A 136 -3.95 -4.35 20.60
CA PRO A 136 -3.49 -5.68 20.96
C PRO A 136 -4.17 -6.77 20.13
N PRO A 137 -3.48 -7.88 19.82
CA PRO A 137 -4.07 -8.98 19.08
C PRO A 137 -5.33 -9.51 19.76
N ALA A 138 -6.42 -9.62 19.00
CA ALA A 138 -7.67 -10.22 19.45
C ALA A 138 -7.71 -11.72 19.11
N PHE A 139 -8.61 -12.46 19.74
CA PHE A 139 -8.96 -13.84 19.38
C PHE A 139 -7.77 -14.80 19.15
N GLY A 140 -6.83 -14.85 20.09
CA GLY A 140 -5.71 -15.80 20.00
C GLY A 140 -4.58 -15.38 19.07
N GLY A 141 -4.50 -14.12 18.71
CA GLY A 141 -3.40 -13.56 17.91
C GLY A 141 -3.70 -13.48 16.42
N LEU A 142 -4.97 -13.47 16.02
CA LEU A 142 -5.33 -13.24 14.62
C LEU A 142 -4.90 -11.83 14.18
N LEU A 143 -4.36 -11.76 12.96
CA LEU A 143 -4.11 -10.49 12.29
C LEU A 143 -5.43 -9.75 12.06
N SER A 144 -5.46 -8.45 12.36
CA SER A 144 -6.67 -7.63 12.21
C SER A 144 -6.37 -6.29 11.57
N CYS A 145 -7.41 -5.66 10.99
CA CYS A 145 -7.30 -4.30 10.46
C CYS A 145 -6.88 -3.30 11.55
N GLY A 146 -7.39 -3.40 12.78
CA GLY A 146 -7.04 -2.49 13.87
C GLY A 146 -5.74 -2.81 14.63
N GLY A 147 -4.99 -3.86 14.25
CA GLY A 147 -3.75 -4.27 14.95
C GLY A 147 -2.54 -4.49 14.07
N TRP A 148 -2.67 -4.36 12.78
CA TRP A 148 -1.63 -4.72 11.80
C TRP A 148 -0.35 -3.91 11.92
N ALA A 149 -0.45 -2.62 12.26
CA ALA A 149 0.71 -1.74 12.35
C ALA A 149 1.59 -2.09 13.56
N ALA A 150 0.97 -2.47 14.70
CA ALA A 150 1.72 -3.03 15.83
C ALA A 150 2.38 -4.35 15.46
N GLU A 151 1.66 -5.22 14.75
CA GLU A 151 2.22 -6.49 14.27
C GLU A 151 3.38 -6.27 13.30
N ALA A 152 3.29 -5.29 12.39
CA ALA A 152 4.39 -4.90 11.52
C ALA A 152 5.65 -4.50 12.32
N LEU A 153 5.48 -3.75 13.39
CA LEU A 153 6.57 -3.37 14.29
C LEU A 153 7.15 -4.57 15.06
N ARG A 154 6.33 -5.54 15.48
CA ARG A 154 6.76 -6.76 16.16
C ARG A 154 7.53 -7.69 15.23
N VAL A 155 6.98 -7.99 14.07
CA VAL A 155 7.58 -8.90 13.07
C VAL A 155 8.87 -8.31 12.50
N ALA A 156 8.86 -7.03 12.12
CA ALA A 156 10.02 -6.37 11.55
C ALA A 156 11.08 -6.01 12.60
N GLY A 157 10.67 -5.83 13.87
CA GLY A 157 11.53 -5.37 14.96
C GLY A 157 12.20 -6.46 15.79
N GLY A 158 11.91 -7.74 15.54
CA GLY A 158 12.46 -8.83 16.34
C GLY A 158 11.94 -8.90 17.78
N VAL A 159 10.83 -8.21 18.09
CA VAL A 159 10.15 -8.28 19.39
C VAL A 159 9.19 -9.47 19.38
N GLY A 160 9.64 -10.63 19.78
CA GLY A 160 8.88 -11.86 19.87
C GLY A 160 9.73 -13.04 19.40
N GLY A 161 10.52 -13.59 20.33
CA GLY A 161 11.50 -14.64 20.05
C GLY A 161 10.89 -15.91 19.44
N THR A 162 10.90 -16.00 18.15
CA THR A 162 10.98 -17.25 17.43
C THR A 162 12.38 -17.35 16.84
N GLU A 163 13.08 -18.41 17.17
CA GLU A 163 14.44 -18.75 16.75
C GLU A 163 14.52 -19.00 15.22
N THR A 164 14.35 -17.97 14.43
CA THR A 164 14.69 -18.01 13.00
C THR A 164 15.45 -16.73 12.66
N GLY A 165 16.73 -16.90 12.55
CA GLY A 165 17.78 -16.01 12.09
C GLY A 165 17.46 -14.55 11.89
N VAL A 166 18.21 -13.70 12.57
CA VAL A 166 18.27 -12.25 12.49
C VAL A 166 18.08 -11.72 11.07
N ALA A 167 16.82 -11.59 10.63
CA ALA A 167 16.51 -10.62 9.61
C ALA A 167 16.55 -9.26 10.31
N GLU A 168 17.52 -8.41 9.97
CA GLU A 168 17.55 -7.02 10.40
C GLU A 168 16.15 -6.43 10.23
N ALA A 169 15.63 -5.83 11.30
CA ALA A 169 14.29 -5.25 11.28
C ALA A 169 14.16 -4.26 10.10
N MET A 170 13.39 -4.62 9.09
CA MET A 170 13.22 -3.78 7.90
C MET A 170 12.44 -2.51 8.23
N LEU A 171 11.32 -2.61 8.96
CA LEU A 171 10.58 -1.45 9.44
C LEU A 171 11.25 -0.85 10.68
N ARG A 172 11.78 0.36 10.55
CA ARG A 172 12.52 1.06 11.60
C ARG A 172 11.65 1.92 12.49
N GLU A 173 10.69 2.61 11.92
CA GLU A 173 9.85 3.59 12.60
C GLU A 173 8.50 3.69 11.87
N VAL A 174 7.43 3.93 12.60
CA VAL A 174 6.13 4.34 12.05
C VAL A 174 5.93 5.83 12.33
N ILE A 175 5.53 6.57 11.31
CA ILE A 175 5.11 7.96 11.39
C ILE A 175 3.59 7.95 11.25
N LEU A 176 2.88 8.07 12.38
CA LEU A 176 1.43 7.97 12.47
C LEU A 176 0.81 9.37 12.50
N ILE A 177 -0.18 9.61 11.63
CA ILE A 177 -0.81 10.91 11.44
C ILE A 177 -2.32 10.73 11.41
N GLY A 178 -3.03 11.37 12.33
CA GLY A 178 -4.49 11.45 12.29
C GLY A 178 -5.27 10.99 13.51
N PRO A 179 -4.87 9.92 14.23
CA PRO A 179 -5.64 9.50 15.41
C PRO A 179 -5.67 10.54 16.51
N ASP A 180 -6.68 10.49 17.38
CA ASP A 180 -6.69 11.30 18.57
C ASP A 180 -5.61 10.86 19.58
N ALA A 181 -5.17 11.82 20.43
CA ALA A 181 -4.10 11.59 21.39
C ALA A 181 -4.49 10.56 22.46
N GLU A 182 -5.79 10.45 22.81
CA GLU A 182 -6.28 9.48 23.78
C GLU A 182 -6.14 8.04 23.25
N ALA A 183 -6.57 7.79 22.00
CA ALA A 183 -6.40 6.49 21.35
C ALA A 183 -4.93 6.08 21.29
N PHE A 184 -4.04 7.01 20.90
CA PHE A 184 -2.61 6.72 20.88
C PHE A 184 -2.03 6.41 22.26
N SER A 185 -2.55 7.06 23.32
CA SER A 185 -2.12 6.81 24.71
C SER A 185 -2.36 5.35 25.16
N GLN A 186 -3.33 4.65 24.55
CA GLN A 186 -3.68 3.26 24.86
C GLN A 186 -2.78 2.24 24.15
N VAL A 187 -1.98 2.66 23.19
CA VAL A 187 -1.02 1.78 22.51
C VAL A 187 0.05 1.30 23.49
N GLU A 188 0.45 0.04 23.38
CA GLU A 188 1.50 -0.54 24.23
C GLU A 188 2.76 0.33 24.26
N PRO A 189 3.35 0.62 25.45
CA PRO A 189 4.50 1.53 25.56
C PRO A 189 5.67 1.18 24.66
N GLU A 190 6.00 -0.11 24.51
CA GLU A 190 7.11 -0.63 23.69
C GLU A 190 6.88 -0.35 22.19
N ILE A 191 5.61 -0.36 21.74
CA ILE A 191 5.23 0.02 20.37
C ILE A 191 5.34 1.53 20.20
N ARG A 192 4.82 2.31 21.16
CA ARG A 192 4.85 3.79 21.13
C ARG A 192 6.26 4.36 20.99
N GLU A 193 7.27 3.74 21.61
CA GLU A 193 8.67 4.16 21.51
C GLU A 193 9.22 4.12 20.07
N ARG A 194 8.55 3.39 19.18
CA ARG A 194 8.92 3.26 17.77
C ARG A 194 7.99 4.05 16.83
N VAL A 195 7.13 4.90 17.39
CA VAL A 195 6.15 5.67 16.63
C VAL A 195 6.39 7.16 16.85
N ARG A 196 6.58 7.88 15.75
CA ARG A 196 6.46 9.34 15.71
C ARG A 196 5.01 9.67 15.42
N PHE A 197 4.39 10.50 16.23
CA PHE A 197 2.96 10.71 16.19
C PHE A 197 2.60 12.17 16.01
N LEU A 198 1.61 12.44 15.15
CA LEU A 198 0.94 13.73 15.00
C LEU A 198 -0.57 13.51 15.18
N SER A 199 -1.13 14.06 16.24
CA SER A 199 -2.52 13.84 16.59
C SER A 199 -3.49 14.61 15.71
N ARG A 200 -4.76 14.20 15.74
CA ARG A 200 -5.89 14.88 15.10
C ARG A 200 -6.04 16.31 15.63
N GLU A 201 -5.88 16.49 16.94
CA GLU A 201 -5.98 17.80 17.61
C GLU A 201 -4.90 18.76 17.08
N GLU A 202 -3.64 18.29 17.00
CA GLU A 202 -2.53 19.10 16.48
C GLU A 202 -2.71 19.46 14.99
N LEU A 203 -3.27 18.53 14.18
CA LEU A 203 -3.63 18.82 12.80
C LEU A 203 -4.67 19.93 12.67
N CYS A 204 -5.67 19.97 13.56
CA CYS A 204 -6.71 20.99 13.55
C CYS A 204 -6.23 22.36 14.08
N GLU A 205 -5.26 22.37 15.00
CA GLU A 205 -4.76 23.60 15.62
C GLU A 205 -3.81 24.40 14.73
N ASP A 206 -3.09 23.74 13.83
CA ASP A 206 -2.02 24.33 13.04
C ASP A 206 -1.99 23.85 11.60
N SER A 207 -2.48 24.69 10.70
CA SER A 207 -2.53 24.39 9.25
C SER A 207 -1.18 24.09 8.60
N ASP A 208 -0.07 24.57 9.17
CA ASP A 208 1.28 24.30 8.70
C ASP A 208 1.97 23.17 9.49
N GLY A 209 1.33 22.67 10.55
CA GLY A 209 1.85 21.66 11.48
C GLY A 209 2.22 20.38 10.76
N LEU A 210 1.32 19.88 9.92
CA LEU A 210 1.56 18.68 9.13
C LEU A 210 2.82 18.79 8.26
N ARG A 211 2.97 19.89 7.54
CA ARG A 211 4.13 20.09 6.67
C ARG A 211 5.44 20.17 7.45
N ARG A 212 5.45 20.86 8.60
CA ARG A 212 6.64 20.92 9.47
C ARG A 212 6.99 19.55 10.01
N PHE A 213 6.00 18.81 10.50
CA PHE A 213 6.17 17.46 11.01
C PHE A 213 6.78 16.52 9.95
N LEU A 214 6.27 16.55 8.72
CA LEU A 214 6.81 15.75 7.62
C LEU A 214 8.22 16.18 7.20
N ALA A 215 8.56 17.45 7.30
CA ALA A 215 9.90 17.94 6.99
C ALA A 215 10.97 17.43 7.95
N GLU A 216 10.59 17.12 9.19
CA GLU A 216 11.47 16.57 10.23
C GLU A 216 11.75 15.06 10.08
N ILE A 217 11.05 14.35 9.19
CA ILE A 217 11.31 12.94 8.91
C ILE A 217 12.73 12.83 8.31
N PRO A 218 13.65 12.04 8.89
CA PRO A 218 14.99 11.88 8.33
C PRO A 218 14.95 11.27 6.92
N GLY A 219 15.83 11.75 6.03
CA GLY A 219 15.91 11.28 4.65
C GLY A 219 16.89 10.13 4.40
N ASP A 220 17.38 9.48 5.44
CA ASP A 220 18.38 8.40 5.40
C ASP A 220 17.79 7.03 4.99
N LEU A 221 16.48 6.85 5.12
CA LEU A 221 15.77 5.64 4.73
C LEU A 221 14.63 5.97 3.77
N PRO A 222 14.26 5.02 2.89
CA PRO A 222 13.06 5.14 2.06
C PRO A 222 11.80 5.10 2.92
N LEU A 223 10.73 5.62 2.35
CA LEU A 223 9.40 5.62 2.94
C LEU A 223 8.48 4.66 2.20
N TYR A 224 7.64 3.95 2.94
CA TYR A 224 6.43 3.33 2.45
C TYR A 224 5.25 4.14 2.98
N LEU A 225 4.28 4.48 2.14
CA LEU A 225 3.10 5.24 2.54
C LEU A 225 1.91 4.29 2.68
N SER A 226 1.12 4.44 3.72
CA SER A 226 -0.17 3.78 3.87
C SER A 226 -1.22 4.83 4.17
N VAL A 227 -2.31 4.84 3.41
CA VAL A 227 -3.38 5.82 3.52
C VAL A 227 -4.70 5.09 3.73
N ASP A 228 -5.25 5.16 4.94
CA ASP A 228 -6.67 4.92 5.13
C ASP A 228 -7.43 6.22 4.89
N LYS A 229 -8.40 6.20 3.97
CA LYS A 229 -9.20 7.37 3.63
C LYS A 229 -10.11 7.83 4.77
N ASP A 230 -10.24 7.04 5.83
CA ASP A 230 -10.97 7.46 7.01
C ASP A 230 -10.28 8.57 7.80
N VAL A 231 -8.99 8.84 7.54
CA VAL A 231 -8.31 10.06 8.01
C VAL A 231 -8.97 11.33 7.48
N LEU A 232 -9.65 11.23 6.33
CA LEU A 232 -10.31 12.35 5.67
C LEU A 232 -11.65 12.70 6.32
N CYS A 233 -12.03 13.97 6.21
CA CYS A 233 -13.35 14.42 6.64
C CYS A 233 -14.47 13.83 5.73
N PRO A 234 -15.70 13.69 6.24
CA PRO A 234 -16.82 13.08 5.50
C PRO A 234 -17.19 13.76 4.17
N GLY A 235 -16.71 14.98 3.90
CA GLY A 235 -16.88 15.66 2.62
C GLY A 235 -15.91 15.20 1.53
N ASP A 236 -14.81 14.58 1.92
CA ASP A 236 -13.70 14.21 1.03
C ASP A 236 -13.53 12.69 0.89
N ALA A 237 -14.08 11.90 1.81
CA ALA A 237 -14.20 10.45 1.72
C ALA A 237 -15.51 9.96 2.33
N CYS A 238 -15.91 8.74 1.98
CA CYS A 238 -17.03 8.01 2.55
C CYS A 238 -16.55 6.61 2.90
N THR A 239 -16.42 6.32 4.19
CA THR A 239 -15.87 5.06 4.70
C THR A 239 -16.86 4.39 5.65
N SER A 240 -16.72 3.09 5.88
CA SER A 240 -17.52 2.36 6.85
C SER A 240 -17.02 2.52 8.30
N TRP A 241 -15.88 3.17 8.47
CA TRP A 241 -15.27 3.46 9.78
C TRP A 241 -15.45 4.93 10.18
N SER A 242 -15.20 5.24 11.45
CA SER A 242 -15.22 6.62 11.92
C SER A 242 -14.16 7.45 11.20
N GLN A 243 -14.51 8.69 10.84
CA GLN A 243 -13.66 9.53 10.01
C GLN A 243 -13.00 10.67 10.79
N GLY A 244 -11.84 11.07 10.30
CA GLY A 244 -11.06 12.20 10.75
C GLY A 244 -11.57 13.53 10.19
N ASP A 245 -10.68 14.54 10.24
CA ASP A 245 -10.98 15.91 9.84
C ASP A 245 -10.05 16.41 8.72
N LEU A 246 -9.06 15.64 8.29
CA LEU A 246 -8.11 16.04 7.25
C LEU A 246 -8.85 16.27 5.93
N ARG A 247 -8.49 17.34 5.22
CA ARG A 247 -9.01 17.60 3.88
C ARG A 247 -8.22 16.81 2.84
N LEU A 248 -8.87 16.41 1.76
CA LEU A 248 -8.18 15.77 0.64
C LEU A 248 -7.03 16.62 0.10
N SER A 249 -7.21 17.95 0.01
CA SER A 249 -6.16 18.86 -0.44
C SER A 249 -4.92 18.90 0.48
N GLU A 250 -5.12 18.69 1.77
CA GLU A 250 -4.02 18.63 2.75
C GLU A 250 -3.28 17.28 2.62
N LEU A 251 -4.02 16.17 2.45
CA LEU A 251 -3.45 14.87 2.17
C LEU A 251 -2.66 14.87 0.84
N GLU A 252 -3.23 15.44 -0.23
CA GLU A 252 -2.52 15.62 -1.50
C GLU A 252 -1.22 16.42 -1.34
N GLY A 253 -1.27 17.51 -0.56
CA GLY A 253 -0.09 18.32 -0.26
C GLY A 253 0.97 17.53 0.53
N ALA A 254 0.56 16.75 1.52
CA ALA A 254 1.43 15.90 2.34
C ALA A 254 2.09 14.78 1.51
N VAL A 255 1.28 13.99 0.80
CA VAL A 255 1.76 12.90 -0.05
C VAL A 255 2.66 13.43 -1.17
N GLY A 256 2.24 14.54 -1.82
CA GLY A 256 3.04 15.21 -2.85
C GLY A 256 4.40 15.66 -2.32
N PHE A 257 4.43 16.30 -1.14
CA PHE A 257 5.67 16.70 -0.48
C PHE A 257 6.59 15.51 -0.20
N LEU A 258 6.05 14.40 0.32
CA LEU A 258 6.83 13.19 0.60
C LEU A 258 7.40 12.58 -0.68
N ILE A 259 6.60 12.47 -1.73
CA ILE A 259 7.03 11.95 -3.04
C ILE A 259 8.14 12.82 -3.67
N GLU A 260 8.05 14.14 -3.54
CA GLU A 260 9.03 15.07 -4.11
C GLU A 260 10.33 15.15 -3.28
N GLN A 261 10.24 15.05 -1.96
CA GLN A 261 11.37 15.31 -1.06
C GLN A 261 12.02 14.04 -0.51
N ARG A 262 11.41 12.88 -0.69
CA ARG A 262 11.87 11.61 -0.12
C ARG A 262 11.82 10.49 -1.16
N ARG A 263 12.59 9.46 -0.93
CA ARG A 263 12.49 8.21 -1.69
C ARG A 263 11.30 7.41 -1.16
N VAL A 264 10.17 7.45 -1.84
CA VAL A 264 9.00 6.63 -1.53
C VAL A 264 9.08 5.35 -2.34
N ILE A 265 9.03 4.17 -1.72
CA ILE A 265 9.17 2.88 -2.39
C ILE A 265 7.83 2.23 -2.75
N GLY A 266 6.79 2.48 -1.97
CA GLY A 266 5.45 1.96 -2.22
C GLY A 266 4.40 2.83 -1.54
N MET A 267 3.15 2.66 -1.97
CA MET A 267 2.00 3.28 -1.33
C MET A 267 0.81 2.32 -1.38
N ASP A 268 0.10 2.15 -0.28
CA ASP A 268 -1.22 1.54 -0.31
C ASP A 268 -2.32 2.54 0.10
N VAL A 269 -3.53 2.25 -0.35
CA VAL A 269 -4.72 3.08 -0.14
C VAL A 269 -5.91 2.18 0.18
N CYS A 270 -6.52 2.36 1.33
CA CYS A 270 -7.76 1.69 1.72
C CYS A 270 -8.83 2.67 2.16
N GLY A 271 -9.86 2.20 2.86
CA GLY A 271 -10.93 3.05 3.38
C GLY A 271 -12.05 3.29 2.37
N GLU A 272 -12.42 2.27 1.59
CA GLU A 272 -13.68 2.31 0.85
C GLU A 272 -14.86 2.07 1.81
N ARG A 273 -16.04 2.52 1.40
CA ARG A 273 -17.30 2.12 2.03
C ARG A 273 -17.67 0.69 1.65
N ASP A 274 -18.46 0.03 2.48
CA ASP A 274 -19.00 -1.27 2.11
C ASP A 274 -20.02 -1.15 0.96
N PRO A 275 -19.99 -2.06 -0.03
CA PRO A 275 -21.00 -2.09 -1.09
C PRO A 275 -22.40 -2.25 -0.49
N GLY A 276 -23.36 -1.46 -0.99
CA GLY A 276 -24.75 -1.49 -0.53
C GLY A 276 -25.10 -0.44 0.53
N GLU A 277 -24.15 0.30 1.06
CA GLU A 277 -24.42 1.52 1.79
C GLU A 277 -24.93 2.59 0.80
N ASN A 278 -26.09 3.18 1.13
CA ASN A 278 -26.72 4.24 0.32
C ASN A 278 -25.95 5.58 0.48
N ALA A 279 -24.69 5.61 0.06
CA ALA A 279 -23.85 6.78 0.09
C ALA A 279 -23.21 7.03 -1.28
N ASP A 280 -23.00 8.29 -1.62
CA ASP A 280 -22.32 8.68 -2.85
C ASP A 280 -20.80 8.37 -2.73
N GLY A 281 -20.33 7.33 -3.43
CA GLY A 281 -18.93 6.94 -3.49
C GLY A 281 -18.05 7.84 -4.36
N SER A 282 -18.59 8.91 -4.95
CA SER A 282 -17.84 9.78 -5.86
C SER A 282 -16.68 10.52 -5.18
N CYS A 283 -16.77 10.75 -3.85
CA CYS A 283 -15.66 11.32 -3.07
C CYS A 283 -14.46 10.35 -3.00
N ASN A 284 -14.72 9.04 -2.83
CA ASN A 284 -13.66 8.02 -2.82
C ASN A 284 -12.99 7.88 -4.18
N ASP A 285 -13.77 7.91 -5.26
CA ASP A 285 -13.24 7.92 -6.62
C ASP A 285 -12.31 9.12 -6.87
N ARG A 286 -12.70 10.33 -6.41
CA ARG A 286 -11.84 11.52 -6.47
C ARG A 286 -10.56 11.37 -5.65
N ALA A 287 -10.67 10.85 -4.42
CA ALA A 287 -9.50 10.65 -3.55
C ALA A 287 -8.52 9.63 -4.16
N ASN A 288 -9.04 8.51 -4.66
CA ASN A 288 -8.25 7.49 -5.34
C ASN A 288 -7.57 8.06 -6.61
N ALA A 289 -8.30 8.81 -7.43
CA ALA A 289 -7.75 9.48 -8.62
C ALA A 289 -6.64 10.48 -8.27
N ALA A 290 -6.81 11.24 -7.19
CA ALA A 290 -5.82 12.21 -6.73
C ALA A 290 -4.51 11.52 -6.29
N LEU A 291 -4.60 10.47 -5.47
CA LEU A 291 -3.43 9.72 -5.00
C LEU A 291 -2.74 8.98 -6.16
N LEU A 292 -3.51 8.37 -7.07
CA LEU A 292 -2.97 7.74 -8.27
C LEU A 292 -2.21 8.74 -9.15
N LYS A 293 -2.75 9.93 -9.34
CA LYS A 293 -2.10 11.01 -10.10
C LYS A 293 -0.77 11.43 -9.48
N LEU A 294 -0.69 11.54 -8.15
CA LEU A 294 0.57 11.85 -7.45
C LEU A 294 1.60 10.74 -7.65
N TRP A 295 1.17 9.48 -7.53
CA TRP A 295 2.05 8.33 -7.78
C TRP A 295 2.61 8.32 -9.20
N LYS A 296 1.78 8.55 -10.21
CA LYS A 296 2.20 8.59 -11.62
C LYS A 296 3.17 9.73 -11.90
N LYS A 297 3.01 10.89 -11.27
CA LYS A 297 3.98 11.99 -11.34
C LYS A 297 5.37 11.57 -10.87
N LYS A 298 5.46 10.82 -9.75
CA LYS A 298 6.70 10.26 -9.25
C LYS A 298 7.39 9.38 -10.30
N ALA A 299 6.64 8.48 -10.93
CA ALA A 299 7.18 7.54 -11.92
C ALA A 299 7.74 8.22 -13.17
N THR A 300 7.20 9.39 -13.55
CA THR A 300 7.63 10.15 -14.73
C THR A 300 8.76 11.14 -14.48
N GLY A 301 9.19 11.33 -13.22
CA GLY A 301 10.29 12.25 -12.87
C GLY A 301 10.02 13.72 -13.18
N LYS A 302 8.74 14.13 -13.28
CA LYS A 302 8.30 15.50 -13.62
C LYS A 302 7.65 16.17 -12.42
#